data_b1874be345af04e271e8e55ed4530cd8
#
_entry.id   b1874be345af04e271e8e55ed4530cd8
#
_cell.length_a   1.000
_cell.length_b   1.000
_cell.length_c   1.000
_cell.angle_alpha   90.00
_cell.angle_beta   90.00
_cell.angle_gamma   90.00
#
_symmetry.space_group_name_H-M   'P 1'
#
loop_
_entity.id
_entity.type
_entity.pdbx_description
1 polymer ?
#
loop_
_entity_poly.entity_id
_entity_poly.type
_entity_poly.pdbx_seq_one_letter_code
_entity_poly.pdbx_strand_id
1 'polypeptide(L)'
;FPNGSKLENQIEAASEVGCRFHATRGSMSIGVSKGGLPPDTLTENENSIIKDCQRVIENFHDSSKFSMLKIALAPCSPFSVSQDLMKETAKLARNYSVSMHTHLAENNEDIIYTKQNFGMTPGEYIEDLGWVGDDVWHAHCVKLNEDEIELFSRTGTGIAHCPCSNMRLASGIAPLRTWIDKGVKVGLGVDGSSSNDSGHLLNEARQAMLLQRVNLGANKFSPREALYTATRGGAKVLNRNDIGQVS
;
A
#
# COMPACT_ATOMS: atom_id res chain seq x y z
N PHE A 1 16.06 -2.10 1.41
CA PHE A 1 16.21 -3.19 0.44
C PHE A 1 17.25 -4.18 0.92
N PRO A 2 16.88 -5.43 1.20
CA PRO A 2 17.82 -6.47 1.57
C PRO A 2 18.79 -6.75 0.40
N ASN A 3 19.93 -7.35 0.71
CA ASN A 3 20.95 -7.77 -0.28
C ASN A 3 21.70 -6.62 -0.97
N GLY A 4 21.79 -5.45 -0.35
CA GLY A 4 22.56 -4.33 -0.88
C GLY A 4 21.93 -3.59 -2.06
N SER A 5 20.70 -3.96 -2.47
CA SER A 5 19.93 -3.16 -3.42
C SER A 5 19.59 -1.81 -2.81
N LYS A 6 19.66 -0.76 -3.63
CA LYS A 6 19.30 0.60 -3.22
C LYS A 6 18.08 1.09 -4.00
N LEU A 7 17.29 1.95 -3.39
CA LEU A 7 16.15 2.56 -4.06
C LEU A 7 16.60 3.36 -5.29
N GLU A 8 17.78 3.95 -5.25
CA GLU A 8 18.39 4.69 -6.35
C GLU A 8 18.49 3.89 -7.64
N ASN A 9 18.80 2.58 -7.56
CA ASN A 9 18.88 1.73 -8.75
C ASN A 9 17.53 1.62 -9.46
N GLN A 10 16.43 1.59 -8.70
CA GLN A 10 15.07 1.56 -9.25
C GLN A 10 14.65 2.94 -9.79
N ILE A 11 15.07 4.02 -9.12
CA ILE A 11 14.85 5.38 -9.58
C ILE A 11 15.57 5.63 -10.92
N GLU A 12 16.81 5.20 -11.02
CA GLU A 12 17.60 5.30 -12.27
C GLU A 12 16.93 4.52 -13.41
N ALA A 13 16.58 3.24 -13.16
CA ALA A 13 15.88 2.41 -14.14
C ALA A 13 14.55 3.03 -14.60
N ALA A 14 13.75 3.57 -13.67
CA ALA A 14 12.49 4.25 -14.01
C ALA A 14 12.72 5.50 -14.84
N SER A 15 13.79 6.25 -14.57
CA SER A 15 14.20 7.43 -15.34
C SER A 15 14.64 7.07 -16.76
N GLU A 16 15.45 6.01 -16.92
CA GLU A 16 15.90 5.52 -18.21
C GLU A 16 14.73 5.05 -19.10
N VAL A 17 13.78 4.32 -18.50
CA VAL A 17 12.57 3.87 -19.20
C VAL A 17 11.61 5.03 -19.49
N GLY A 18 11.75 6.15 -18.80
CA GLY A 18 10.88 7.32 -18.95
C GLY A 18 9.50 7.15 -18.35
N CYS A 19 9.35 6.31 -17.32
CA CYS A 19 8.08 6.13 -16.62
C CYS A 19 8.00 7.00 -15.35
N ARG A 20 6.77 7.42 -15.02
CA ARG A 20 6.49 8.10 -13.75
C ARG A 20 6.58 7.11 -12.60
N PHE A 21 7.34 7.47 -11.58
CA PHE A 21 7.61 6.59 -10.44
C PHE A 21 7.27 7.25 -9.11
N HIS A 22 6.41 6.60 -8.30
CA HIS A 22 6.20 6.96 -6.91
C HIS A 22 6.92 5.90 -6.07
N ALA A 23 8.21 6.14 -5.87
CA ALA A 23 9.11 5.19 -5.24
C ALA A 23 8.85 5.08 -3.74
N THR A 24 8.76 3.87 -3.21
CA THR A 24 8.57 3.63 -1.77
C THR A 24 9.86 3.14 -1.13
N ARG A 25 10.33 3.81 -0.07
CA ARG A 25 11.40 3.30 0.79
C ARG A 25 10.78 2.26 1.75
N GLY A 26 10.86 0.99 1.33
CA GLY A 26 10.41 -0.14 2.14
C GLY A 26 11.35 -0.46 3.27
N SER A 27 10.84 -1.00 4.39
CA SER A 27 11.67 -1.40 5.55
C SER A 27 11.08 -2.57 6.33
N MET A 28 11.96 -3.34 6.95
CA MET A 28 11.65 -4.41 7.90
C MET A 28 12.67 -4.33 9.04
N SER A 29 12.21 -4.42 10.30
CA SER A 29 13.07 -4.35 11.49
C SER A 29 12.92 -5.52 12.44
N ILE A 30 11.82 -6.29 12.32
CA ILE A 30 11.51 -7.44 13.17
C ILE A 30 11.52 -8.70 12.31
N GLY A 31 12.52 -9.56 12.53
CA GLY A 31 12.65 -10.87 11.89
C GLY A 31 12.09 -12.01 12.72
N VAL A 32 12.21 -13.23 12.20
CA VAL A 32 11.68 -14.47 12.82
C VAL A 32 12.19 -14.66 14.24
N SER A 33 13.46 -14.35 14.51
CA SER A 33 14.05 -14.47 15.84
C SER A 33 13.44 -13.54 16.89
N LYS A 34 12.73 -12.49 16.44
CA LYS A 34 12.04 -11.50 17.29
C LYS A 34 10.52 -11.58 17.18
N GLY A 35 9.99 -12.67 16.64
CA GLY A 35 8.55 -12.88 16.49
C GLY A 35 7.91 -12.21 15.24
N GLY A 36 8.71 -11.68 14.33
CA GLY A 36 8.26 -11.22 13.03
C GLY A 36 8.17 -12.35 12.00
N LEU A 37 7.73 -12.04 10.79
CA LEU A 37 7.64 -13.03 9.70
C LEU A 37 8.86 -13.05 8.77
N PRO A 38 9.52 -11.92 8.46
CA PRO A 38 10.64 -11.94 7.52
C PRO A 38 11.86 -12.65 8.10
N PRO A 39 12.70 -13.30 7.27
CA PRO A 39 14.00 -13.78 7.70
C PRO A 39 14.84 -12.65 8.32
N ASP A 40 15.62 -12.95 9.37
CA ASP A 40 16.44 -11.93 10.05
C ASP A 40 17.44 -11.24 9.11
N THR A 41 17.89 -11.93 8.08
CA THR A 41 18.80 -11.38 7.04
C THR A 41 18.18 -10.27 6.20
N LEU A 42 16.86 -10.10 6.25
CA LEU A 42 16.13 -9.05 5.55
C LEU A 42 15.81 -7.83 6.43
N THR A 43 16.16 -7.91 7.72
CA THR A 43 15.89 -6.81 8.65
C THR A 43 17.02 -5.80 8.72
N GLU A 44 16.66 -4.57 8.98
CA GLU A 44 17.56 -3.43 9.13
C GLU A 44 17.46 -2.84 10.54
N ASN A 45 18.50 -2.12 10.97
CA ASN A 45 18.44 -1.33 12.20
C ASN A 45 17.52 -0.12 12.01
N GLU A 46 16.61 0.14 12.96
CA GLU A 46 15.57 1.17 12.85
C GLU A 46 16.15 2.59 12.70
N ASN A 47 17.21 2.94 13.44
CA ASN A 47 17.88 4.22 13.28
C ASN A 47 18.48 4.39 11.87
N SER A 48 18.98 3.30 11.29
CA SER A 48 19.49 3.32 9.91
C SER A 48 18.37 3.46 8.91
N ILE A 49 17.23 2.82 9.14
CA ILE A 49 16.01 2.97 8.31
C ILE A 49 15.57 4.42 8.28
N ILE A 50 15.39 5.05 9.43
CA ILE A 50 14.92 6.45 9.52
C ILE A 50 15.89 7.41 8.84
N LYS A 51 17.20 7.26 9.06
CA LYS A 51 18.23 8.08 8.39
C LYS A 51 18.19 7.92 6.88
N ASP A 52 18.04 6.69 6.39
CA ASP A 52 17.97 6.43 4.96
C ASP A 52 16.64 6.91 4.34
N CYS A 53 15.52 6.79 5.05
CA CYS A 53 14.25 7.39 4.66
C CYS A 53 14.38 8.91 4.48
N GLN A 54 14.97 9.60 5.44
CA GLN A 54 15.23 11.03 5.33
C GLN A 54 16.12 11.36 4.14
N ARG A 55 17.23 10.65 3.99
CA ARG A 55 18.19 10.83 2.89
C ARG A 55 17.54 10.68 1.51
N VAL A 56 16.71 9.66 1.30
CA VAL A 56 16.07 9.46 -0.02
C VAL A 56 14.99 10.50 -0.30
N ILE A 57 14.29 10.99 0.72
CA ILE A 57 13.35 12.10 0.54
C ILE A 57 14.10 13.35 0.11
N GLU A 58 15.13 13.75 0.84
CA GLU A 58 15.90 14.98 0.61
C GLU A 58 16.59 14.98 -0.77
N ASN A 59 17.04 13.81 -1.23
CA ASN A 59 17.76 13.72 -2.51
C ASN A 59 16.87 13.53 -3.73
N PHE A 60 15.65 12.94 -3.58
CA PHE A 60 14.91 12.45 -4.73
C PHE A 60 13.44 12.88 -4.78
N HIS A 61 12.84 13.35 -3.67
CA HIS A 61 11.43 13.73 -3.72
C HIS A 61 11.22 15.04 -4.48
N ASP A 62 10.42 14.97 -5.54
CA ASP A 62 9.97 16.15 -6.29
C ASP A 62 8.49 16.42 -6.00
N SER A 63 8.22 17.48 -5.23
CA SER A 63 6.88 17.91 -4.85
C SER A 63 6.12 18.63 -5.98
N SER A 64 6.79 18.96 -7.08
CA SER A 64 6.19 19.74 -8.18
C SER A 64 5.01 19.03 -8.84
N LYS A 65 4.14 19.82 -9.46
CA LYS A 65 3.03 19.31 -10.26
C LYS A 65 3.57 18.56 -11.49
N PHE A 66 2.95 17.43 -11.80
CA PHE A 66 3.38 16.51 -12.88
C PHE A 66 4.76 15.89 -12.71
N SER A 67 5.37 15.97 -11.52
CA SER A 67 6.69 15.38 -11.27
C SER A 67 6.74 13.92 -11.74
N MET A 68 7.90 13.53 -12.27
CA MET A 68 8.15 12.15 -12.69
C MET A 68 8.54 11.25 -11.52
N LEU A 69 9.03 11.83 -10.42
CA LEU A 69 9.50 11.08 -9.26
C LEU A 69 8.92 11.66 -7.97
N LYS A 70 8.27 10.81 -7.17
CA LYS A 70 7.91 11.10 -5.77
C LYS A 70 8.39 9.98 -4.87
N ILE A 71 8.66 10.31 -3.61
CA ILE A 71 9.03 9.34 -2.58
C ILE A 71 7.85 9.15 -1.62
N ALA A 72 7.65 7.91 -1.19
CA ALA A 72 6.80 7.56 -0.05
C ALA A 72 7.57 6.65 0.91
N LEU A 73 7.16 6.57 2.17
CA LEU A 73 7.75 5.68 3.17
C LEU A 73 6.87 4.44 3.36
N ALA A 74 7.48 3.26 3.38
CA ALA A 74 6.74 2.00 3.34
C ALA A 74 7.31 0.92 4.28
N PRO A 75 7.18 1.05 5.61
CA PRO A 75 7.32 -0.10 6.49
C PRO A 75 6.45 -1.24 5.99
N CYS A 76 7.00 -2.46 5.89
CA CYS A 76 6.38 -3.51 5.10
C CYS A 76 4.98 -3.92 5.62
N SER A 77 4.86 -4.17 6.93
CA SER A 77 3.59 -4.63 7.53
C SER A 77 3.65 -4.51 9.06
N PRO A 78 2.51 -4.54 9.76
CA PRO A 78 2.46 -4.52 11.24
C PRO A 78 3.28 -5.60 11.93
N PHE A 79 3.52 -6.73 11.28
CA PHE A 79 4.27 -7.86 11.84
C PHE A 79 5.75 -7.91 11.40
N SER A 80 6.22 -6.93 10.67
CA SER A 80 7.61 -6.87 10.19
C SER A 80 8.40 -5.66 10.69
N VAL A 81 7.74 -4.76 11.44
CA VAL A 81 8.33 -3.55 12.01
C VAL A 81 7.78 -3.28 13.41
N SER A 82 8.51 -2.53 14.22
CA SER A 82 8.03 -2.11 15.55
C SER A 82 6.99 -0.99 15.45
N GLN A 83 6.18 -0.85 16.52
CA GLN A 83 5.27 0.30 16.67
C GLN A 83 6.04 1.63 16.68
N ASP A 84 7.22 1.64 17.31
CA ASP A 84 8.06 2.83 17.38
C ASP A 84 8.55 3.25 15.99
N LEU A 85 8.98 2.29 15.16
CA LEU A 85 9.35 2.57 13.77
C LEU A 85 8.15 3.08 12.95
N MET A 86 6.96 2.52 13.14
CA MET A 86 5.75 3.03 12.49
C MET A 86 5.47 4.49 12.88
N LYS A 87 5.48 4.81 14.19
CA LYS A 87 5.25 6.17 14.70
C LYS A 87 6.30 7.16 14.19
N GLU A 88 7.57 6.80 14.26
CA GLU A 88 8.66 7.67 13.77
C GLU A 88 8.61 7.86 12.25
N THR A 89 8.27 6.82 11.51
CA THR A 89 8.06 6.92 10.05
C THR A 89 6.90 7.86 9.71
N ALA A 90 5.77 7.77 10.41
CA ALA A 90 4.64 8.66 10.19
C ALA A 90 4.99 10.12 10.49
N LYS A 91 5.71 10.36 11.57
CA LYS A 91 6.20 11.69 11.93
C LYS A 91 7.16 12.26 10.87
N LEU A 92 8.12 11.45 10.42
CA LEU A 92 9.06 11.84 9.38
C LEU A 92 8.33 12.15 8.06
N ALA A 93 7.45 11.28 7.60
CA ALA A 93 6.70 11.46 6.37
C ALA A 93 5.90 12.76 6.36
N ARG A 94 5.20 13.06 7.46
CA ARG A 94 4.41 14.30 7.58
C ARG A 94 5.25 15.55 7.67
N ASN A 95 6.41 15.50 8.32
CA ASN A 95 7.36 16.61 8.34
C ASN A 95 7.86 17.01 6.95
N TYR A 96 7.99 16.03 6.05
CA TYR A 96 8.40 16.22 4.65
C TYR A 96 7.22 16.29 3.66
N SER A 97 5.99 16.15 4.15
CA SER A 97 4.79 16.10 3.30
C SER A 97 4.85 15.02 2.21
N VAL A 98 5.41 13.86 2.54
CA VAL A 98 5.43 12.66 1.68
C VAL A 98 4.40 11.64 2.13
N SER A 99 3.94 10.81 1.21
CA SER A 99 2.94 9.79 1.49
C SER A 99 3.51 8.57 2.20
N MET A 100 2.62 7.77 2.78
CA MET A 100 2.94 6.55 3.53
C MET A 100 2.17 5.35 2.99
N HIS A 101 2.80 4.17 3.07
CA HIS A 101 2.23 2.93 2.59
C HIS A 101 2.64 1.75 3.49
N THR A 102 1.72 0.80 3.70
CA THR A 102 2.03 -0.51 4.30
C THR A 102 1.03 -1.56 3.82
N HIS A 103 1.34 -2.85 4.04
CA HIS A 103 0.37 -3.94 3.86
C HIS A 103 -0.52 -4.04 5.09
N LEU A 104 -1.81 -4.31 4.91
CA LEU A 104 -2.77 -4.36 6.01
C LEU A 104 -3.92 -5.31 5.72
N ALA A 105 -4.30 -6.10 6.72
CA ALA A 105 -5.51 -6.93 6.70
C ALA A 105 -5.63 -7.76 5.42
N GLU A 106 -4.51 -8.33 4.97
CA GLU A 106 -4.48 -9.16 3.78
C GLU A 106 -5.17 -10.50 4.01
N ASN A 107 -4.88 -11.15 5.13
CA ASN A 107 -5.37 -12.47 5.47
C ASN A 107 -5.80 -12.56 6.95
N ASN A 108 -6.24 -13.73 7.39
CA ASN A 108 -6.71 -13.92 8.77
C ASN A 108 -5.56 -13.86 9.79
N GLU A 109 -4.35 -14.20 9.40
CA GLU A 109 -3.16 -14.14 10.23
C GLU A 109 -2.87 -12.70 10.67
N ASP A 110 -3.12 -11.71 9.82
CA ASP A 110 -2.98 -10.29 10.18
C ASP A 110 -3.91 -9.90 11.32
N ILE A 111 -5.17 -10.34 11.26
CA ILE A 111 -6.15 -10.09 12.33
C ILE A 111 -5.73 -10.78 13.63
N ILE A 112 -5.29 -12.04 13.54
CA ILE A 112 -4.85 -12.82 14.70
C ILE A 112 -3.64 -12.13 15.33
N TYR A 113 -2.67 -11.73 14.53
CA TYR A 113 -1.46 -11.07 14.99
C TYR A 113 -1.75 -9.78 15.76
N THR A 114 -2.53 -8.87 15.17
CA THR A 114 -2.82 -7.58 15.81
C THR A 114 -3.66 -7.76 17.08
N LYS A 115 -4.62 -8.69 17.10
CA LYS A 115 -5.41 -9.00 18.30
C LYS A 115 -4.58 -9.64 19.41
N GLN A 116 -3.71 -10.58 19.09
CA GLN A 116 -2.90 -11.28 20.11
C GLN A 116 -1.83 -10.39 20.71
N ASN A 117 -1.17 -9.56 19.88
CA ASN A 117 -0.05 -8.75 20.34
C ASN A 117 -0.46 -7.38 20.89
N PHE A 118 -1.57 -6.81 20.40
CA PHE A 118 -1.96 -5.42 20.72
C PHE A 118 -3.40 -5.29 21.24
N GLY A 119 -4.21 -6.34 21.17
CA GLY A 119 -5.61 -6.31 21.56
C GLY A 119 -6.52 -5.55 20.59
N MET A 120 -6.04 -5.23 19.42
CA MET A 120 -6.67 -4.35 18.42
C MET A 120 -6.96 -5.10 17.12
N THR A 121 -7.96 -4.64 16.37
CA THR A 121 -8.11 -5.01 14.96
C THR A 121 -7.03 -4.31 14.11
N PRO A 122 -6.78 -4.74 12.86
CA PRO A 122 -5.80 -4.07 12.00
C PRO A 122 -6.06 -2.58 11.80
N GLY A 123 -7.33 -2.17 11.61
CA GLY A 123 -7.69 -0.76 11.45
C GLY A 123 -7.51 0.06 12.74
N GLU A 124 -7.91 -0.48 13.90
CA GLU A 124 -7.67 0.16 15.21
C GLU A 124 -6.16 0.34 15.45
N TYR A 125 -5.37 -0.68 15.12
CA TYR A 125 -3.91 -0.64 15.28
C TYR A 125 -3.27 0.48 14.46
N ILE A 126 -3.61 0.62 13.18
CA ILE A 126 -3.03 1.67 12.35
C ILE A 126 -3.56 3.06 12.71
N GLU A 127 -4.82 3.18 13.21
CA GLU A 127 -5.35 4.44 13.71
C GLU A 127 -4.56 4.90 14.95
N ASP A 128 -4.29 4.02 15.91
CA ASP A 128 -3.47 4.29 17.10
C ASP A 128 -2.06 4.78 16.75
N LEU A 129 -1.47 4.22 15.69
CA LEU A 129 -0.14 4.61 15.22
C LEU A 129 -0.11 5.85 14.33
N GLY A 130 -1.29 6.44 14.04
CA GLY A 130 -1.40 7.60 13.16
C GLY A 130 -1.24 7.29 11.67
N TRP A 131 -1.50 6.05 11.25
CA TRP A 131 -1.40 5.57 9.88
C TRP A 131 -2.75 5.60 9.13
N VAL A 132 -3.50 6.66 9.34
CA VAL A 132 -4.72 6.99 8.61
C VAL A 132 -4.67 8.44 8.14
N GLY A 133 -5.27 8.73 6.99
CA GLY A 133 -5.28 10.06 6.39
C GLY A 133 -5.21 10.00 4.87
N ASP A 134 -5.35 11.16 4.23
CA ASP A 134 -5.29 11.29 2.77
C ASP A 134 -3.86 11.16 2.21
N ASP A 135 -2.87 11.19 3.09
CA ASP A 135 -1.45 10.94 2.84
C ASP A 135 -1.06 9.46 2.96
N VAL A 136 -2.02 8.57 3.27
CA VAL A 136 -1.78 7.14 3.56
C VAL A 136 -2.57 6.24 2.62
N TRP A 137 -1.95 5.15 2.17
CA TRP A 137 -2.67 4.03 1.56
C TRP A 137 -2.15 2.68 2.05
N HIS A 138 -3.03 1.69 2.06
CA HIS A 138 -2.69 0.31 2.44
C HIS A 138 -2.91 -0.67 1.29
N ALA A 139 -2.03 -1.66 1.17
CA ALA A 139 -2.21 -2.75 0.22
C ALA A 139 -3.16 -3.81 0.78
N HIS A 140 -3.84 -4.50 -0.11
CA HIS A 140 -4.75 -5.63 0.08
C HIS A 140 -6.07 -5.27 0.79
N CYS A 141 -6.06 -5.07 2.08
CA CYS A 141 -7.24 -4.70 2.90
C CYS A 141 -8.44 -5.67 2.78
N VAL A 142 -8.18 -6.94 2.41
CA VAL A 142 -9.21 -7.96 2.10
C VAL A 142 -10.10 -8.24 3.29
N LYS A 143 -9.54 -8.16 4.49
CA LYS A 143 -10.18 -8.55 5.76
C LYS A 143 -10.64 -7.38 6.63
N LEU A 144 -10.68 -6.15 6.09
CA LEU A 144 -11.25 -5.02 6.82
C LEU A 144 -12.73 -5.29 7.15
N ASN A 145 -13.13 -5.03 8.38
CA ASN A 145 -14.51 -5.02 8.80
C ASN A 145 -15.24 -3.71 8.41
N GLU A 146 -16.53 -3.61 8.69
CA GLU A 146 -17.33 -2.43 8.30
C GLU A 146 -16.87 -1.14 8.98
N ASP A 147 -16.50 -1.19 10.26
CA ASP A 147 -16.04 -0.02 11.02
C ASP A 147 -14.69 0.49 10.50
N GLU A 148 -13.79 -0.42 10.12
CA GLU A 148 -12.51 -0.10 9.52
C GLU A 148 -12.65 0.50 8.10
N ILE A 149 -13.62 0.01 7.32
CA ILE A 149 -13.96 0.60 6.01
C ILE A 149 -14.53 2.02 6.19
N GLU A 150 -15.36 2.23 7.22
CA GLU A 150 -15.87 3.56 7.58
C GLU A 150 -14.75 4.50 8.02
N LEU A 151 -13.80 4.00 8.82
CA LEU A 151 -12.59 4.72 9.20
C LEU A 151 -11.83 5.22 7.97
N PHE A 152 -11.59 4.35 6.97
CA PHE A 152 -10.88 4.72 5.73
C PHE A 152 -11.64 5.75 4.91
N SER A 153 -12.97 5.61 4.83
CA SER A 153 -13.83 6.57 4.16
C SER A 153 -13.73 7.96 4.79
N ARG A 154 -13.92 8.08 6.12
CA ARG A 154 -13.93 9.36 6.83
C ARG A 154 -12.57 10.05 6.91
N THR A 155 -11.47 9.27 6.92
CA THR A 155 -10.10 9.80 6.99
C THR A 155 -9.50 10.08 5.62
N GLY A 156 -10.11 9.56 4.55
CA GLY A 156 -9.57 9.65 3.20
C GLY A 156 -8.39 8.71 2.94
N THR A 157 -8.19 7.70 3.79
CA THR A 157 -7.17 6.66 3.62
C THR A 157 -7.42 5.85 2.35
N GLY A 158 -6.39 5.59 1.56
CA GLY A 158 -6.47 4.87 0.30
C GLY A 158 -6.24 3.37 0.42
N ILE A 159 -6.71 2.63 -0.58
CA ILE A 159 -6.46 1.18 -0.73
C ILE A 159 -5.85 0.90 -2.10
N ALA A 160 -4.75 0.14 -2.11
CA ALA A 160 -4.19 -0.50 -3.30
C ALA A 160 -4.67 -1.96 -3.35
N HIS A 161 -5.71 -2.22 -4.16
CA HIS A 161 -6.28 -3.56 -4.33
C HIS A 161 -5.44 -4.40 -5.28
N CYS A 162 -5.05 -5.61 -4.86
CA CYS A 162 -4.18 -6.53 -5.60
C CYS A 162 -4.90 -7.86 -5.90
N PRO A 163 -5.89 -7.89 -6.81
CA PRO A 163 -6.77 -9.05 -6.97
C PRO A 163 -6.06 -10.34 -7.36
N CYS A 164 -5.09 -10.30 -8.28
CA CYS A 164 -4.36 -11.51 -8.68
C CYS A 164 -3.51 -12.08 -7.53
N SER A 165 -2.80 -11.23 -6.81
CA SER A 165 -2.03 -11.62 -5.63
C SER A 165 -2.94 -12.23 -4.56
N ASN A 166 -4.06 -11.56 -4.24
CA ASN A 166 -5.02 -12.05 -3.26
C ASN A 166 -5.60 -13.41 -3.61
N MET A 167 -5.85 -13.68 -4.89
CA MET A 167 -6.28 -15.01 -5.35
C MET A 167 -5.17 -16.05 -5.19
N ARG A 168 -3.96 -15.71 -5.61
CA ARG A 168 -2.81 -16.62 -5.58
C ARG A 168 -2.43 -17.02 -4.17
N LEU A 169 -2.50 -16.09 -3.23
CA LEU A 169 -2.18 -16.28 -1.81
C LEU A 169 -3.39 -16.78 -0.99
N ALA A 170 -4.54 -16.99 -1.63
CA ALA A 170 -5.80 -17.39 -1.00
C ALA A 170 -6.27 -16.41 0.10
N SER A 171 -5.92 -15.13 -0.01
CA SER A 171 -6.34 -14.08 0.93
C SER A 171 -7.87 -13.89 0.93
N GLY A 172 -8.52 -14.12 -0.21
CA GLY A 172 -9.97 -14.05 -0.38
C GLY A 172 -10.40 -13.01 -1.41
N ILE A 173 -11.72 -12.78 -1.49
CA ILE A 173 -12.31 -11.76 -2.36
C ILE A 173 -12.49 -10.48 -1.55
N ALA A 174 -11.74 -9.44 -1.91
CA ALA A 174 -11.85 -8.14 -1.28
C ALA A 174 -13.23 -7.49 -1.52
N PRO A 175 -13.82 -6.77 -0.55
CA PRO A 175 -15.12 -6.13 -0.69
C PRO A 175 -15.03 -4.80 -1.47
N LEU A 176 -14.44 -4.85 -2.67
CA LEU A 176 -14.14 -3.68 -3.52
C LEU A 176 -15.40 -2.83 -3.79
N ARG A 177 -16.55 -3.46 -4.05
CA ARG A 177 -17.80 -2.74 -4.26
C ARG A 177 -18.18 -1.91 -3.03
N THR A 178 -18.10 -2.52 -1.85
CA THR A 178 -18.38 -1.84 -0.58
C THR A 178 -17.46 -0.65 -0.34
N TRP A 179 -16.17 -0.80 -0.60
CA TRP A 179 -15.21 0.31 -0.46
C TRP A 179 -15.59 1.51 -1.34
N ILE A 180 -15.91 1.24 -2.62
CA ILE A 180 -16.30 2.28 -3.57
C ILE A 180 -17.62 2.94 -3.17
N ASP A 181 -18.62 2.16 -2.75
CA ASP A 181 -19.94 2.67 -2.33
C ASP A 181 -19.85 3.54 -1.07
N LYS A 182 -18.91 3.22 -0.18
CA LYS A 182 -18.61 4.04 1.00
C LYS A 182 -17.66 5.22 0.73
N GLY A 183 -17.20 5.39 -0.51
CA GLY A 183 -16.36 6.51 -0.91
C GLY A 183 -14.87 6.38 -0.57
N VAL A 184 -14.40 5.19 -0.20
CA VAL A 184 -12.97 4.93 0.01
C VAL A 184 -12.22 5.12 -1.31
N LYS A 185 -11.04 5.74 -1.26
CA LYS A 185 -10.14 5.86 -2.42
C LYS A 185 -9.55 4.48 -2.74
N VAL A 186 -9.80 3.97 -3.94
CA VAL A 186 -9.28 2.66 -4.36
C VAL A 186 -8.52 2.79 -5.67
N GLY A 187 -7.32 2.24 -5.70
CA GLY A 187 -6.50 1.98 -6.88
C GLY A 187 -6.19 0.49 -7.01
N LEU A 188 -5.50 0.11 -8.07
CA LEU A 188 -5.04 -1.25 -8.29
C LEU A 188 -3.51 -1.33 -8.15
N GLY A 189 -3.04 -2.46 -7.63
CA GLY A 189 -1.64 -2.83 -7.56
C GLY A 189 -1.43 -4.23 -8.16
N VAL A 190 -0.29 -4.46 -8.79
CA VAL A 190 0.09 -5.78 -9.31
C VAL A 190 0.76 -6.65 -8.24
N ASP A 191 1.25 -6.02 -7.16
CA ASP A 191 2.04 -6.65 -6.11
C ASP A 191 3.38 -7.25 -6.60
N GLY A 192 4.07 -8.01 -5.77
CA GLY A 192 5.34 -8.63 -6.11
C GLY A 192 5.22 -9.77 -7.12
N SER A 193 6.27 -9.98 -7.91
CA SER A 193 6.29 -11.02 -8.95
C SER A 193 6.18 -12.46 -8.42
N SER A 194 6.43 -12.68 -7.12
CA SER A 194 6.23 -13.99 -6.48
C SER A 194 4.75 -14.35 -6.28
N SER A 195 3.88 -13.35 -6.15
CA SER A 195 2.44 -13.52 -5.99
C SER A 195 1.63 -13.10 -7.22
N ASN A 196 2.26 -12.49 -8.21
CA ASN A 196 1.65 -12.11 -9.49
C ASN A 196 2.67 -12.12 -10.62
N ASP A 197 2.64 -13.14 -11.44
CA ASP A 197 3.61 -13.38 -12.51
C ASP A 197 3.37 -12.55 -13.79
N SER A 198 2.21 -11.91 -13.95
CA SER A 198 1.90 -11.13 -15.16
C SER A 198 2.35 -9.66 -15.10
N GLY A 199 2.40 -9.03 -13.93
CA GLY A 199 2.74 -7.61 -13.77
C GLY A 199 1.89 -6.64 -14.60
N HIS A 200 0.66 -7.03 -14.98
CA HIS A 200 -0.14 -6.35 -15.99
C HIS A 200 -1.38 -5.68 -15.40
N LEU A 201 -1.35 -4.36 -15.22
CA LEU A 201 -2.39 -3.61 -14.50
C LEU A 201 -3.81 -3.73 -15.13
N LEU A 202 -3.93 -3.85 -16.46
CA LEU A 202 -5.24 -4.07 -17.09
C LEU A 202 -5.78 -5.48 -16.80
N ASN A 203 -4.91 -6.46 -16.56
CA ASN A 203 -5.34 -7.76 -16.08
C ASN A 203 -5.88 -7.65 -14.65
N GLU A 204 -5.23 -6.88 -13.78
CA GLU A 204 -5.77 -6.58 -12.44
C GLU A 204 -7.16 -5.95 -12.52
N ALA A 205 -7.38 -4.98 -13.39
CA ALA A 205 -8.68 -4.36 -13.62
C ALA A 205 -9.75 -5.39 -14.05
N ARG A 206 -9.37 -6.30 -14.96
CA ARG A 206 -10.26 -7.41 -15.39
C ARG A 206 -10.58 -8.34 -14.23
N GLN A 207 -9.59 -8.76 -13.44
CA GLN A 207 -9.80 -9.67 -12.31
C GLN A 207 -10.61 -9.00 -11.19
N ALA A 208 -10.33 -7.75 -10.86
CA ALA A 208 -11.13 -6.96 -9.92
C ALA A 208 -12.62 -6.97 -10.34
N MET A 209 -12.91 -6.71 -11.61
CA MET A 209 -14.29 -6.75 -12.13
C MET A 209 -14.92 -8.14 -12.01
N LEU A 210 -14.21 -9.18 -12.46
CA LEU A 210 -14.76 -10.54 -12.50
C LEU A 210 -15.02 -11.09 -11.09
N LEU A 211 -14.14 -10.81 -10.12
CA LEU A 211 -14.33 -11.23 -8.74
C LEU A 211 -15.57 -10.58 -8.11
N GLN A 212 -15.80 -9.29 -8.35
CA GLN A 212 -17.03 -8.63 -7.86
C GLN A 212 -18.28 -9.21 -8.53
N ARG A 213 -18.21 -9.51 -9.82
CA ARG A 213 -19.35 -10.08 -10.56
C ARG A 213 -19.70 -11.48 -10.09
N VAL A 214 -18.71 -12.34 -9.89
CA VAL A 214 -18.96 -13.71 -9.41
C VAL A 214 -19.48 -13.73 -7.98
N ASN A 215 -19.03 -12.77 -7.16
CA ASN A 215 -19.45 -12.68 -5.76
C ASN A 215 -20.82 -12.01 -5.56
N LEU A 216 -21.13 -10.96 -6.35
CA LEU A 216 -22.28 -10.08 -6.09
C LEU A 216 -23.32 -10.06 -7.23
N GLY A 217 -22.97 -10.53 -8.44
CA GLY A 217 -23.82 -10.51 -9.62
C GLY A 217 -23.24 -9.72 -10.79
N ALA A 218 -23.63 -10.09 -12.00
CA ALA A 218 -23.02 -9.61 -13.26
C ALA A 218 -23.11 -8.09 -13.49
N ASN A 219 -24.07 -7.40 -12.87
CA ASN A 219 -24.29 -5.95 -13.02
C ASN A 219 -23.65 -5.12 -11.90
N LYS A 220 -22.94 -5.73 -10.95
CA LYS A 220 -22.42 -5.07 -9.74
C LYS A 220 -21.10 -4.35 -9.93
N PHE A 221 -20.38 -4.62 -11.01
CA PHE A 221 -19.15 -3.91 -11.34
C PHE A 221 -18.96 -3.84 -12.86
N SER A 222 -18.87 -2.63 -13.39
CA SER A 222 -18.75 -2.38 -14.83
C SER A 222 -17.30 -2.30 -15.30
N PRO A 223 -17.03 -2.51 -16.61
CA PRO A 223 -15.69 -2.29 -17.19
C PRO A 223 -15.19 -0.83 -17.00
N ARG A 224 -16.11 0.15 -17.01
CA ARG A 224 -15.77 1.56 -16.79
C ARG A 224 -15.28 1.80 -15.37
N GLU A 225 -15.92 1.22 -14.36
CA GLU A 225 -15.47 1.30 -12.96
C GLU A 225 -14.10 0.62 -12.78
N ALA A 226 -13.90 -0.54 -13.40
CA ALA A 226 -12.60 -1.23 -13.37
C ALA A 226 -11.48 -0.37 -13.98
N LEU A 227 -11.73 0.24 -15.13
CA LEU A 227 -10.77 1.14 -15.77
C LEU A 227 -10.54 2.42 -14.94
N TYR A 228 -11.58 2.97 -14.34
CA TYR A 228 -11.46 4.11 -13.43
C TYR A 228 -10.55 3.77 -12.24
N THR A 229 -10.76 2.62 -11.60
CA THR A 229 -9.93 2.15 -10.48
C THR A 229 -8.47 1.98 -10.88
N ALA A 230 -8.21 1.47 -12.10
CA ALA A 230 -6.85 1.29 -12.65
C ALA A 230 -6.14 2.61 -13.04
N THR A 231 -6.86 3.72 -13.15
CA THR A 231 -6.34 5.00 -13.64
C THR A 231 -6.53 6.13 -12.63
N ARG A 232 -7.67 6.80 -12.66
CA ARG A 232 -7.98 7.92 -11.76
C ARG A 232 -8.09 7.49 -10.29
N GLY A 233 -8.54 6.25 -10.04
CA GLY A 233 -8.57 5.66 -8.70
C GLY A 233 -7.15 5.57 -8.12
N GLY A 234 -6.21 4.99 -8.86
CA GLY A 234 -4.81 4.93 -8.47
C GLY A 234 -4.19 6.32 -8.23
N ALA A 235 -4.46 7.28 -9.10
CA ALA A 235 -4.01 8.66 -8.92
C ALA A 235 -4.53 9.27 -7.61
N LYS A 236 -5.81 9.06 -7.28
CA LYS A 236 -6.41 9.52 -6.02
C LYS A 236 -5.79 8.86 -4.79
N VAL A 237 -5.50 7.56 -4.85
CA VAL A 237 -4.82 6.82 -3.78
C VAL A 237 -3.44 7.42 -3.50
N LEU A 238 -2.70 7.77 -4.56
CA LEU A 238 -1.39 8.40 -4.46
C LEU A 238 -1.44 9.91 -4.14
N ASN A 239 -2.63 10.45 -3.85
CA ASN A 239 -2.87 11.89 -3.65
C ASN A 239 -2.36 12.75 -4.83
N ARG A 240 -2.50 12.23 -6.04
CA ARG A 240 -2.07 12.83 -7.31
C ARG A 240 -3.27 13.27 -8.13
N ASN A 241 -3.73 14.51 -7.93
CA ASN A 241 -4.85 15.07 -8.70
C ASN A 241 -4.42 15.59 -10.09
N ASP A 242 -3.14 15.55 -10.37
CA ASP A 242 -2.49 16.07 -11.58
C ASP A 242 -2.28 15.00 -12.66
N ILE A 243 -2.54 13.72 -12.36
CA ILE A 243 -2.37 12.57 -13.26
C ILE A 243 -3.61 11.66 -13.29
N GLY A 244 -3.52 10.53 -14.03
CA GLY A 244 -4.58 9.51 -14.08
C GLY A 244 -5.60 9.73 -15.20
N GLN A 245 -5.42 10.72 -16.05
CA GLN A 245 -6.25 10.98 -17.23
C GLN A 245 -5.43 11.65 -18.35
N VAL A 246 -5.92 11.51 -19.56
CA VAL A 246 -5.48 12.30 -20.72
C VAL A 246 -6.38 13.54 -20.77
N SER A 247 -5.78 14.73 -20.84
CA SER A 247 -6.49 16.03 -20.89
C SER A 247 -5.93 16.88 -22.02
#